data_264031e1dc48164773b5dc2bb363469b
#
_entry.id   264031e1dc48164773b5dc2bb363469b
#
_cell.length_a   1.000
_cell.length_b   1.000
_cell.length_c   1.000
_cell.angle_alpha   90.00
_cell.angle_beta   90.00
_cell.angle_gamma   90.00
#
_symmetry.space_group_name_H-M   'P 1'
#
loop_
_entity.id
_entity.type
_entity.pdbx_description
1 polymer ?
#
loop_
_entity_poly.entity_id
_entity_poly.type
_entity_poly.pdbx_seq_one_letter_code
_entity_poly.pdbx_strand_id
1 'polypeptide(L)'
;MSVTEPAPMQQIVPDACTTIENYPHEGILFYDVTTLFANAKVFKQCIDELARRFEGTYDVVAGVEARGFLLASALAYATGKGIMTVRKAGKLPRETFREEYSLEYGTAAVEIHCNDFPTGTRVLLLDDILATGGTLVAAAKLV
;
A
#
# COMPACT_ATOMS: atom_id res chain seq x y z
N MET A 1 32.60 1.96 -21.26
CA MET A 1 31.38 1.27 -20.79
C MET A 1 30.33 2.32 -20.43
N SER A 2 29.29 2.47 -21.21
CA SER A 2 28.18 3.35 -20.82
C SER A 2 27.37 2.60 -19.76
N VAL A 3 27.44 3.07 -18.54
CA VAL A 3 26.53 2.65 -17.48
C VAL A 3 25.17 3.24 -17.86
N THR A 4 24.29 2.43 -18.41
CA THR A 4 22.90 2.83 -18.66
C THR A 4 22.28 3.09 -17.29
N GLU A 5 21.91 4.34 -17.02
CA GLU A 5 21.15 4.68 -15.82
C GLU A 5 19.91 3.78 -15.73
N PRO A 6 19.61 3.20 -14.57
CA PRO A 6 18.42 2.38 -14.44
C PRO A 6 17.17 3.20 -14.76
N ALA A 7 16.23 2.61 -15.48
CA ALA A 7 14.98 3.27 -15.83
C ALA A 7 14.25 3.77 -14.54
N PRO A 8 13.62 4.94 -14.59
CA PRO A 8 12.93 5.49 -13.43
C PRO A 8 11.75 4.58 -13.01
N MET A 9 11.43 4.54 -11.71
CA MET A 9 10.36 3.71 -11.17
C MET A 9 8.99 3.99 -11.81
N GLN A 10 8.75 5.22 -12.26
CA GLN A 10 7.54 5.60 -12.99
C GLN A 10 7.35 4.83 -14.30
N GLN A 11 8.42 4.28 -14.85
CA GLN A 11 8.40 3.44 -16.04
C GLN A 11 8.44 1.95 -15.69
N ILE A 12 9.27 1.58 -14.72
CA ILE A 12 9.45 0.18 -14.30
C ILE A 12 8.15 -0.42 -13.74
N VAL A 13 7.40 0.33 -12.94
CA VAL A 13 6.20 -0.16 -12.27
C VAL A 13 5.08 -0.48 -13.26
N PRO A 14 4.67 0.43 -14.16
CA PRO A 14 3.67 0.10 -15.18
C PRO A 14 4.07 -1.05 -16.10
N ASP A 15 5.34 -1.08 -16.52
CA ASP A 15 5.84 -2.12 -17.43
C ASP A 15 5.86 -3.52 -16.79
N ALA A 16 5.94 -3.59 -15.46
CA ALA A 16 5.91 -4.84 -14.73
C ALA A 16 4.49 -5.33 -14.40
N CYS A 17 3.46 -4.48 -14.55
CA CYS A 17 2.07 -4.84 -14.37
C CYS A 17 1.47 -5.37 -15.67
N THR A 18 0.69 -6.44 -15.56
CA THR A 18 -0.12 -6.90 -16.70
C THR A 18 -1.36 -6.04 -16.83
N THR A 19 -1.64 -5.54 -18.03
CA THR A 19 -2.86 -4.79 -18.31
C THR A 19 -3.97 -5.70 -18.81
N ILE A 20 -5.17 -5.51 -18.29
CA ILE A 20 -6.38 -6.24 -18.67
C ILE A 20 -7.42 -5.22 -19.12
N GLU A 21 -7.79 -5.29 -20.39
CA GLU A 21 -8.83 -4.41 -20.95
C GLU A 21 -10.23 -4.88 -20.51
N ASN A 22 -11.13 -3.92 -20.31
CA ASN A 22 -12.53 -4.16 -19.97
C ASN A 22 -12.73 -5.00 -18.69
N TYR A 23 -11.90 -4.77 -17.66
CA TYR A 23 -12.02 -5.43 -16.37
C TYR A 23 -12.07 -4.40 -15.23
N PRO A 24 -12.96 -4.55 -14.23
CA PRO A 24 -14.06 -5.53 -14.12
C PRO A 24 -15.26 -5.22 -15.04
N HIS A 25 -15.25 -4.06 -15.71
CA HIS A 25 -16.32 -3.61 -16.61
C HIS A 25 -15.74 -3.07 -17.90
N GLU A 26 -16.57 -3.03 -18.96
CA GLU A 26 -16.23 -2.45 -20.25
C GLU A 26 -15.74 -1.00 -20.13
N GLY A 27 -14.68 -0.65 -20.86
CA GLY A 27 -14.06 0.68 -20.86
C GLY A 27 -13.01 0.91 -19.77
N ILE A 28 -12.78 -0.04 -18.85
CA ILE A 28 -11.77 0.06 -17.80
C ILE A 28 -10.51 -0.70 -18.22
N LEU A 29 -9.36 -0.03 -18.16
CA LEU A 29 -8.04 -0.65 -18.25
C LEU A 29 -7.55 -0.95 -16.83
N PHE A 30 -7.47 -2.23 -16.48
CA PHE A 30 -7.01 -2.69 -15.19
C PHE A 30 -5.52 -3.03 -15.22
N TYR A 31 -4.79 -2.60 -14.21
CA TYR A 31 -3.40 -2.96 -13.99
C TYR A 31 -3.32 -4.04 -12.91
N ASP A 32 -2.91 -5.24 -13.32
CA ASP A 32 -2.68 -6.34 -12.39
C ASP A 32 -1.28 -6.22 -11.77
N VAL A 33 -1.22 -5.70 -10.56
CA VAL A 33 0.02 -5.52 -9.81
C VAL A 33 0.62 -6.85 -9.32
N THR A 34 -0.14 -7.94 -9.34
CA THR A 34 0.37 -9.25 -8.88
C THR A 34 1.52 -9.75 -9.75
N THR A 35 1.55 -9.38 -11.02
CA THR A 35 2.67 -9.69 -11.93
C THR A 35 3.95 -8.95 -11.54
N LEU A 36 3.84 -7.73 -11.02
CA LEU A 36 4.97 -7.01 -10.44
C LEU A 36 5.51 -7.75 -9.20
N PHE A 37 4.62 -8.19 -8.31
CA PHE A 37 5.02 -8.94 -7.11
C PHE A 37 5.68 -10.30 -7.45
N ALA A 38 5.24 -10.94 -8.53
CA ALA A 38 5.83 -12.18 -9.02
C ALA A 38 7.23 -11.98 -9.64
N ASN A 39 7.57 -10.76 -10.04
CA ASN A 39 8.89 -10.42 -10.57
C ASN A 39 9.83 -10.02 -9.43
N ALA A 40 10.64 -10.97 -8.95
CA ALA A 40 11.51 -10.79 -7.80
C ALA A 40 12.46 -9.56 -7.94
N LYS A 41 12.99 -9.33 -9.15
CA LYS A 41 13.90 -8.20 -9.40
C LYS A 41 13.17 -6.87 -9.28
N VAL A 42 12.03 -6.72 -9.92
CA VAL A 42 11.23 -5.47 -9.89
C VAL A 42 10.65 -5.24 -8.52
N PHE A 43 10.12 -6.28 -7.87
CA PHE A 43 9.60 -6.17 -6.50
C PHE A 43 10.68 -5.67 -5.54
N LYS A 44 11.88 -6.26 -5.61
CA LYS A 44 13.01 -5.79 -4.80
C LYS A 44 13.35 -4.33 -5.09
N GLN A 45 13.41 -3.92 -6.36
CA GLN A 45 13.68 -2.52 -6.74
C GLN A 45 12.63 -1.56 -6.16
N CYS A 46 11.35 -1.93 -6.17
CA CYS A 46 10.28 -1.14 -5.58
C CYS A 46 10.48 -0.94 -4.07
N ILE A 47 10.77 -2.03 -3.35
CA ILE A 47 10.98 -1.97 -1.90
C ILE A 47 12.23 -1.15 -1.56
N ASP A 48 13.34 -1.36 -2.27
CA ASP A 48 14.58 -0.62 -2.07
C ASP A 48 14.38 0.89 -2.31
N GLU A 49 13.63 1.26 -3.35
CA GLU A 49 13.33 2.67 -3.64
C GLU A 49 12.43 3.30 -2.56
N LEU A 50 11.40 2.59 -2.09
CA LEU A 50 10.57 3.05 -0.99
C LEU A 50 11.41 3.25 0.28
N ALA A 51 12.27 2.28 0.62
CA ALA A 51 13.16 2.36 1.77
C ALA A 51 14.08 3.60 1.70
N ARG A 52 14.70 3.82 0.55
CA ARG A 52 15.58 4.96 0.29
C ARG A 52 14.85 6.29 0.34
N ARG A 53 13.69 6.38 -0.33
CA ARG A 53 12.93 7.63 -0.50
C ARG A 53 12.38 8.16 0.80
N PHE A 54 11.95 7.28 1.70
CA PHE A 54 11.31 7.63 2.95
C PHE A 54 12.20 7.40 4.18
N GLU A 55 13.50 7.17 3.97
CA GLU A 55 14.44 6.95 5.07
C GLU A 55 14.35 8.05 6.13
N GLY A 56 14.28 7.65 7.39
CA GLY A 56 14.22 8.57 8.53
C GLY A 56 12.89 9.32 8.73
N THR A 57 11.89 9.12 7.86
CA THR A 57 10.63 9.88 7.92
C THR A 57 9.51 9.18 8.69
N TYR A 58 9.63 7.89 8.99
CA TYR A 58 8.60 7.08 9.63
C TYR A 58 9.18 6.10 10.66
N ASP A 59 8.33 5.66 11.56
CA ASP A 59 8.67 4.72 12.63
C ASP A 59 8.04 3.34 12.41
N VAL A 60 6.88 3.30 11.72
CA VAL A 60 6.13 2.10 11.41
C VAL A 60 5.56 2.17 9.99
N VAL A 61 5.37 1.02 9.36
CA VAL A 61 4.73 0.92 8.04
C VAL A 61 3.30 0.44 8.21
N ALA A 62 2.33 1.11 7.60
CA ALA A 62 0.94 0.67 7.55
C ALA A 62 0.59 0.17 6.14
N GLY A 63 -0.07 -0.96 6.07
CA GLY A 63 -0.59 -1.52 4.81
C GLY A 63 -2.11 -1.59 4.83
N VAL A 64 -2.73 -1.22 3.70
CA VAL A 64 -4.18 -1.32 3.52
C VAL A 64 -4.55 -2.70 2.96
N GLU A 65 -5.54 -3.34 3.57
CA GLU A 65 -6.04 -4.66 3.16
C GLU A 65 -6.52 -4.67 1.69
N ALA A 66 -6.11 -5.65 0.89
CA ALA A 66 -5.29 -6.80 1.24
C ALA A 66 -3.89 -6.71 0.60
N ARG A 67 -3.78 -6.24 -0.64
CA ARG A 67 -2.54 -6.21 -1.41
C ARG A 67 -1.52 -5.22 -0.86
N GLY A 68 -1.96 -4.14 -0.22
CA GLY A 68 -1.10 -3.21 0.50
C GLY A 68 -0.27 -3.88 1.60
N PHE A 69 -0.75 -4.99 2.16
CA PHE A 69 0.01 -5.77 3.13
C PHE A 69 1.29 -6.38 2.56
N LEU A 70 1.30 -6.74 1.28
CA LEU A 70 2.49 -7.31 0.63
C LEU A 70 3.62 -6.28 0.56
N LEU A 71 3.31 -5.06 0.14
CA LEU A 71 4.27 -3.95 0.10
C LEU A 71 4.73 -3.56 1.49
N ALA A 72 3.79 -3.37 2.41
CA ALA A 72 4.08 -2.93 3.77
C ALA A 72 4.93 -3.95 4.53
N SER A 73 4.63 -5.25 4.41
CA SER A 73 5.39 -6.32 5.05
C SER A 73 6.82 -6.40 4.53
N ALA A 74 6.99 -6.32 3.21
CA ALA A 74 8.33 -6.36 2.60
C ALA A 74 9.16 -5.15 3.02
N LEU A 75 8.57 -3.94 3.03
CA LEU A 75 9.27 -2.73 3.44
C LEU A 75 9.60 -2.74 4.94
N ALA A 76 8.66 -3.13 5.79
CA ALA A 76 8.89 -3.24 7.24
C ALA A 76 10.03 -4.20 7.55
N TYR A 77 10.04 -5.38 6.92
CA TYR A 77 11.12 -6.35 7.07
C TYR A 77 12.46 -5.79 6.59
N ALA A 78 12.50 -5.18 5.40
CA ALA A 78 13.74 -4.64 4.81
C ALA A 78 14.35 -3.50 5.65
N THR A 79 13.53 -2.74 6.38
CA THR A 79 13.95 -1.58 7.17
C THR A 79 13.99 -1.82 8.68
N GLY A 80 13.68 -3.05 9.13
CA GLY A 80 13.68 -3.42 10.54
C GLY A 80 12.59 -2.71 11.37
N LYS A 81 11.45 -2.40 10.75
CA LYS A 81 10.33 -1.69 11.37
C LYS A 81 9.12 -2.60 11.58
N GLY A 82 8.22 -2.20 12.49
CA GLY A 82 6.94 -2.87 12.67
C GLY A 82 5.96 -2.57 11.54
N ILE A 83 4.87 -3.36 11.50
CA ILE A 83 3.77 -3.17 10.56
C ILE A 83 2.46 -2.93 11.31
N MET A 84 1.69 -1.94 10.83
CA MET A 84 0.32 -1.68 11.22
C MET A 84 -0.63 -2.17 10.13
N THR A 85 -1.68 -2.89 10.49
CA THR A 85 -2.67 -3.36 9.53
C THR A 85 -3.88 -2.44 9.51
N VAL A 86 -4.21 -1.89 8.36
CA VAL A 86 -5.45 -1.17 8.10
C VAL A 86 -6.41 -2.14 7.44
N ARG A 87 -7.50 -2.50 8.11
CA ARG A 87 -8.42 -3.53 7.65
C ARG A 87 -9.84 -3.00 7.47
N LYS A 88 -10.62 -3.67 6.64
CA LYS A 88 -12.06 -3.43 6.54
C LYS A 88 -12.73 -3.73 7.88
N ALA A 89 -13.77 -2.96 8.19
CA ALA A 89 -14.49 -3.07 9.46
C ALA A 89 -14.90 -4.50 9.81
N GLY A 90 -14.79 -4.84 11.10
CA GLY A 90 -15.16 -6.13 11.66
C GLY A 90 -14.14 -7.26 11.51
N LYS A 91 -12.93 -6.98 10.97
CA LYS A 91 -11.89 -8.00 10.78
C LYS A 91 -10.81 -8.00 11.85
N LEU A 92 -10.73 -6.98 12.67
CA LEU A 92 -9.78 -6.88 13.77
C LEU A 92 -10.42 -7.33 15.08
N PRO A 93 -9.78 -8.24 15.87
CA PRO A 93 -10.41 -8.87 17.02
C PRO A 93 -10.36 -8.07 18.33
N ARG A 94 -9.53 -7.02 18.40
CA ARG A 94 -9.36 -6.15 19.57
C ARG A 94 -10.08 -4.81 19.36
N GLU A 95 -10.03 -3.94 20.35
CA GLU A 95 -10.54 -2.57 20.24
C GLU A 95 -9.88 -1.81 19.09
N THR A 96 -10.69 -1.08 18.31
CA THR A 96 -10.27 -0.41 17.08
C THR A 96 -10.67 1.05 17.06
N PHE A 97 -9.85 1.87 16.42
CA PHE A 97 -10.30 3.12 15.83
C PHE A 97 -10.91 2.82 14.46
N ARG A 98 -11.97 3.54 14.10
CA ARG A 98 -12.75 3.33 12.88
C ARG A 98 -12.97 4.64 12.13
N GLU A 99 -12.82 4.61 10.82
CA GLU A 99 -13.17 5.71 9.91
C GLU A 99 -14.05 5.21 8.78
N GLU A 100 -15.17 5.89 8.57
CA GLU A 100 -16.10 5.60 7.47
C GLU A 100 -15.77 6.43 6.23
N TYR A 101 -16.07 5.87 5.06
CA TYR A 101 -15.94 6.58 3.79
C TYR A 101 -17.03 6.15 2.82
N SER A 102 -17.39 7.08 1.92
CA SER A 102 -18.43 6.84 0.92
C SER A 102 -17.90 6.03 -0.25
N LEU A 103 -18.72 5.11 -0.71
CA LEU A 103 -18.58 4.40 -1.98
C LEU A 103 -19.53 5.00 -3.02
N GLU A 104 -19.42 4.59 -4.28
CA GLU A 104 -20.42 4.91 -5.29
C GLU A 104 -21.81 4.43 -4.88
N TYR A 105 -21.89 3.26 -4.24
CA TYR A 105 -23.12 2.69 -3.66
C TYR A 105 -22.85 2.30 -2.21
N GLY A 106 -23.33 3.14 -1.26
CA GLY A 106 -23.25 2.89 0.17
C GLY A 106 -22.00 3.46 0.84
N THR A 107 -21.70 2.91 2.01
CA THR A 107 -20.54 3.28 2.84
C THR A 107 -19.70 2.07 3.17
N ALA A 108 -18.42 2.29 3.41
CA ALA A 108 -17.49 1.31 3.94
C ALA A 108 -16.71 1.94 5.10
N ALA A 109 -16.00 1.12 5.86
CA ALA A 109 -15.13 1.60 6.92
C ALA A 109 -13.84 0.80 6.98
N VAL A 110 -12.78 1.48 7.41
CA VAL A 110 -11.51 0.86 7.76
C VAL A 110 -11.21 1.03 9.24
N GLU A 111 -10.44 0.11 9.80
CA GLU A 111 -10.11 0.03 11.21
C GLU A 111 -8.61 -0.24 11.41
N ILE A 112 -8.09 0.30 12.50
CA ILE A 112 -6.79 -0.06 13.07
C ILE A 112 -6.97 -0.41 14.56
N HIS A 113 -6.08 -1.23 15.13
CA HIS A 113 -6.08 -1.45 16.58
C HIS A 113 -5.67 -0.19 17.34
N CYS A 114 -6.33 0.09 18.47
CA CYS A 114 -6.09 1.28 19.28
C CYS A 114 -4.71 1.33 19.93
N ASN A 115 -4.15 0.19 20.32
CA ASN A 115 -3.04 0.13 21.28
C ASN A 115 -1.77 -0.55 20.74
N ASP A 116 -1.62 -0.69 19.43
CA ASP A 116 -0.42 -1.34 18.86
C ASP A 116 0.80 -0.38 18.84
N PHE A 117 0.54 0.91 18.72
CA PHE A 117 1.59 1.93 18.66
C PHE A 117 1.22 3.16 19.51
N PRO A 118 2.20 3.81 20.15
CA PRO A 118 1.95 5.00 20.95
C PRO A 118 1.55 6.20 20.09
N THR A 119 0.81 7.14 20.69
CA THR A 119 0.47 8.43 20.05
C THR A 119 1.73 9.17 19.64
N GLY A 120 1.71 9.74 18.44
CA GLY A 120 2.86 10.44 17.86
C GLY A 120 3.80 9.56 17.05
N THR A 121 3.50 8.25 16.92
CA THR A 121 4.20 7.36 15.99
C THR A 121 4.02 7.87 14.56
N ARG A 122 5.12 8.04 13.83
CA ARG A 122 5.07 8.43 12.41
C ARG A 122 4.82 7.21 11.56
N VAL A 123 3.80 7.27 10.74
CA VAL A 123 3.33 6.13 9.93
C VAL A 123 3.57 6.37 8.45
N LEU A 124 4.21 5.43 7.78
CA LEU A 124 4.23 5.37 6.31
C LEU A 124 3.10 4.45 5.84
N LEU A 125 2.07 5.06 5.26
CA LEU A 125 0.88 4.36 4.77
C LEU A 125 1.09 3.92 3.32
N LEU A 126 0.90 2.64 3.05
CA LEU A 126 1.07 2.03 1.73
C LEU A 126 -0.20 1.32 1.26
N ASP A 127 -0.50 1.52 -0.02
CA ASP A 127 -1.45 0.72 -0.78
C ASP A 127 -0.90 0.49 -2.19
N ASP A 128 -1.42 -0.49 -2.90
CA ASP A 128 -0.99 -0.86 -4.25
C ASP A 128 -1.76 -0.11 -5.35
N ILE A 129 -2.95 0.34 -5.05
CA ILE A 129 -3.85 1.01 -6.01
C ILE A 129 -4.44 2.28 -5.39
N LEU A 130 -4.41 3.35 -6.16
CA LEU A 130 -5.13 4.58 -5.88
C LEU A 130 -6.24 4.74 -6.92
N ALA A 131 -7.45 4.24 -6.60
CA ALA A 131 -8.63 4.44 -7.45
C ALA A 131 -9.27 5.82 -7.18
N THR A 132 -10.33 5.87 -6.37
CA THR A 132 -10.97 7.13 -5.98
C THR A 132 -10.26 7.84 -4.82
N GLY A 133 -9.38 7.12 -4.12
CA GLY A 133 -8.67 7.63 -2.94
C GLY A 133 -9.43 7.53 -1.62
N GLY A 134 -10.70 7.16 -1.64
CA GLY A 134 -11.54 7.13 -0.44
C GLY A 134 -10.98 6.26 0.68
N THR A 135 -10.56 5.04 0.37
CA THR A 135 -9.96 4.12 1.33
C THR A 135 -8.68 4.67 1.92
N LEU A 136 -7.80 5.24 1.07
CA LEU A 136 -6.51 5.77 1.52
C LEU A 136 -6.67 7.01 2.39
N VAL A 137 -7.63 7.89 2.05
CA VAL A 137 -7.97 9.07 2.86
C VAL A 137 -8.53 8.67 4.22
N ALA A 138 -9.44 7.68 4.26
CA ALA A 138 -9.98 7.16 5.51
C ALA A 138 -8.86 6.53 6.38
N ALA A 139 -7.98 5.72 5.77
CA ALA A 139 -6.83 5.16 6.46
C ALA A 139 -5.89 6.24 7.00
N ALA A 140 -5.63 7.30 6.23
CA ALA A 140 -4.77 8.41 6.66
C ALA A 140 -5.33 9.23 7.84
N LYS A 141 -6.64 9.22 8.03
CA LYS A 141 -7.27 9.85 9.20
C LYS A 141 -7.16 9.02 10.48
N LEU A 142 -6.90 7.72 10.35
CA LEU A 142 -6.76 6.81 11.49
C LEU A 142 -5.35 6.78 12.07
N VAL A 143 -4.33 7.07 11.26
CA VAL A 143 -2.90 6.91 11.60
C VAL A 143 -2.22 8.20 12.04
#